data_77ba646b32cad6b9f0dbf073bbce1e94
#
_entry.id   77ba646b32cad6b9f0dbf073bbce1e94
#
_cell.length_a   1.000
_cell.length_b   1.000
_cell.length_c   1.000
_cell.angle_alpha   90.00
_cell.angle_beta   90.00
_cell.angle_gamma   90.00
#
_symmetry.space_group_name_H-M   'P 1'
#
loop_
_entity.id
_entity.type
_entity.pdbx_description
1 polymer ?
#
loop_
_entity_poly.entity_id
_entity_poly.type
_entity_poly.pdbx_seq_one_letter_code
_entity_poly.pdbx_strand_id
1 'polypeptide(L)'
;MKPNITILKPNPTITEMFQYCNAPLKNTRWSWGAVSVNNDIFLRVWENELAVIEEKRFYRVTHLAVYKDKMSHPGIRERLDHVERICSGSPSFMIKCRAKNPKAIPREFKYFDVSHIGVGGKLIDIEGDKWLEQKNIINLKNN
;
A
#
# COMPACT_ATOMS: atom_id res chain seq x y z
N MET A 1 0.79 -16.72 6.16
CA MET A 1 0.54 -17.39 4.88
C MET A 1 0.81 -16.44 3.73
N LYS A 2 1.56 -16.86 2.72
CA LYS A 2 1.82 -16.04 1.54
C LYS A 2 0.60 -15.98 0.64
N PRO A 3 0.23 -14.81 0.11
CA PRO A 3 -0.77 -14.75 -0.94
C PRO A 3 -0.24 -15.44 -2.21
N ASN A 4 -1.15 -15.99 -2.98
CA ASN A 4 -0.80 -16.64 -4.25
C ASN A 4 -0.85 -15.59 -5.37
N ILE A 5 0.33 -15.11 -5.79
CA ILE A 5 0.46 -14.03 -6.76
C ILE A 5 1.29 -14.50 -7.94
N THR A 6 0.72 -14.41 -9.13
CA THR A 6 1.41 -14.74 -10.38
C THR A 6 1.31 -13.55 -11.33
N ILE A 7 2.45 -12.99 -11.72
CA ILE A 7 2.51 -11.86 -12.64
C ILE A 7 2.58 -12.39 -14.06
N LEU A 8 1.55 -12.11 -14.85
CA LEU A 8 1.39 -12.65 -16.19
C LEU A 8 1.96 -11.74 -17.30
N LYS A 9 2.26 -10.48 -16.98
CA LYS A 9 2.82 -9.52 -17.93
C LYS A 9 4.14 -8.97 -17.40
N PRO A 10 5.13 -8.69 -18.25
CA PRO A 10 6.39 -8.11 -17.79
C PRO A 10 6.25 -6.68 -17.25
N ASN A 11 5.31 -5.91 -17.78
CA ASN A 11 5.08 -4.51 -17.38
C ASN A 11 3.60 -4.29 -17.12
N PRO A 12 3.06 -4.82 -16.01
CA PRO A 12 1.64 -4.62 -15.71
C PRO A 12 1.34 -3.18 -15.30
N THR A 13 0.12 -2.73 -15.55
CA THR A 13 -0.38 -1.50 -14.95
C THR A 13 -0.61 -1.73 -13.46
N ILE A 14 -0.78 -0.64 -12.69
CA ILE A 14 -1.08 -0.79 -11.26
C ILE A 14 -2.41 -1.52 -11.05
N THR A 15 -3.39 -1.27 -11.90
CA THR A 15 -4.68 -1.97 -11.87
C THR A 15 -4.50 -3.47 -12.08
N GLU A 16 -3.69 -3.85 -13.09
CA GLU A 16 -3.38 -5.25 -13.36
C GLU A 16 -2.62 -5.90 -12.19
N MET A 17 -1.68 -5.15 -11.57
CA MET A 17 -0.94 -5.65 -10.42
C MET A 17 -1.88 -6.04 -9.28
N PHE A 18 -2.87 -5.21 -8.97
CA PHE A 18 -3.85 -5.52 -7.95
C PHE A 18 -4.72 -6.72 -8.35
N GLN A 19 -5.04 -6.86 -9.63
CA GLN A 19 -5.77 -8.04 -10.12
C GLN A 19 -4.95 -9.31 -9.91
N TYR A 20 -3.65 -9.28 -10.18
CA TYR A 20 -2.76 -10.43 -9.95
C TYR A 20 -2.66 -10.78 -8.47
N CYS A 21 -2.88 -9.83 -7.58
CA CYS A 21 -2.94 -10.07 -6.13
C CYS A 21 -4.30 -10.63 -5.68
N ASN A 22 -5.22 -10.86 -6.60
CA ASN A 22 -6.61 -11.24 -6.30
C ASN A 22 -7.31 -10.20 -5.41
N ALA A 23 -6.89 -8.95 -5.56
CA ALA A 23 -7.41 -7.82 -4.82
C ALA A 23 -7.69 -6.67 -5.80
N PRO A 24 -8.70 -6.79 -6.68
CA PRO A 24 -8.95 -5.76 -7.68
C PRO A 24 -9.34 -4.45 -7.02
N LEU A 25 -8.84 -3.35 -7.57
CA LEU A 25 -9.18 -2.02 -7.09
C LEU A 25 -10.68 -1.79 -7.23
N LYS A 26 -11.31 -1.29 -6.18
CA LYS A 26 -12.73 -0.97 -6.18
C LYS A 26 -13.04 0.14 -7.19
N ASN A 27 -12.14 1.12 -7.31
CA ASN A 27 -12.24 2.18 -8.30
C ASN A 27 -10.86 2.52 -8.83
N THR A 28 -10.64 2.38 -10.14
CA THR A 28 -9.33 2.56 -10.75
C THR A 28 -8.82 4.00 -10.71
N ARG A 29 -9.72 4.97 -10.47
CA ARG A 29 -9.35 6.39 -10.44
C ARG A 29 -8.89 6.86 -9.06
N TRP A 30 -9.51 6.36 -7.97
CA TRP A 30 -9.24 6.91 -6.64
C TRP A 30 -8.82 5.88 -5.60
N SER A 31 -8.92 4.56 -5.87
CA SER A 31 -8.50 3.56 -4.90
C SER A 31 -6.98 3.53 -4.73
N TRP A 32 -6.53 3.53 -3.48
CA TRP A 32 -5.11 3.46 -3.14
C TRP A 32 -4.71 2.11 -2.55
N GLY A 33 -5.63 1.19 -2.54
CA GLY A 33 -5.44 -0.16 -2.04
C GLY A 33 -6.69 -0.99 -2.28
N ALA A 34 -6.65 -2.24 -1.87
CA ALA A 34 -7.76 -3.16 -2.08
C ALA A 34 -7.75 -4.30 -1.06
N VAL A 35 -8.88 -4.96 -0.97
CA VAL A 35 -9.08 -6.14 -0.13
C VAL A 35 -9.20 -7.35 -1.04
N SER A 36 -8.39 -8.39 -0.79
CA SER A 36 -8.44 -9.61 -1.59
C SER A 36 -9.64 -10.48 -1.22
N VAL A 37 -9.88 -11.50 -2.05
CA VAL A 37 -10.93 -12.47 -1.78
C VAL A 37 -10.72 -13.22 -0.46
N ASN A 38 -9.49 -13.26 0.04
CA ASN A 38 -9.13 -13.89 1.31
C ASN A 38 -9.03 -12.89 2.47
N ASN A 39 -9.52 -11.69 2.28
CA ASN A 39 -9.49 -10.61 3.27
C ASN A 39 -8.07 -10.13 3.63
N ASP A 40 -7.13 -10.25 2.69
CA ASP A 40 -5.82 -9.65 2.79
C ASP A 40 -5.89 -8.21 2.29
N ILE A 41 -5.19 -7.29 2.96
CA ILE A 41 -5.21 -5.87 2.63
C ILE A 41 -3.96 -5.53 1.84
N PHE A 42 -4.13 -5.02 0.61
CA PHE A 42 -3.02 -4.57 -0.23
C PHE A 42 -3.06 -3.06 -0.34
N LEU A 43 -1.98 -2.40 0.07
CA LEU A 43 -1.88 -0.93 0.08
C LEU A 43 -0.79 -0.46 -0.90
N ARG A 44 -1.09 0.64 -1.61
CA ARG A 44 -0.06 1.40 -2.32
C ARG A 44 0.62 2.30 -1.30
N VAL A 45 1.94 2.29 -1.26
CA VAL A 45 2.72 3.16 -0.39
C VAL A 45 3.80 3.86 -1.20
N TRP A 46 4.22 5.05 -0.78
CA TRP A 46 5.31 5.78 -1.42
C TRP A 46 6.63 5.30 -0.85
N GLU A 47 7.53 4.80 -1.72
CA GLU A 47 8.80 4.22 -1.27
C GLU A 47 9.72 5.22 -0.56
N ASN A 48 9.57 6.52 -0.85
CA ASN A 48 10.36 7.55 -0.20
C ASN A 48 9.82 7.96 1.18
N GLU A 49 8.63 7.53 1.55
CA GLU A 49 8.07 7.77 2.86
C GLU A 49 8.35 6.59 3.77
N LEU A 50 9.62 6.44 4.12
CA LEU A 50 10.18 5.36 4.90
C LEU A 50 10.78 5.91 6.19
N ALA A 51 10.41 5.34 7.32
CA ALA A 51 11.04 5.60 8.61
C ALA A 51 11.72 4.33 9.10
N VAL A 52 12.94 4.45 9.62
CA VAL A 52 13.67 3.33 10.22
C VAL A 52 13.76 3.59 11.71
N ILE A 53 13.14 2.70 12.50
CA ILE A 53 13.08 2.82 13.96
C ILE A 53 13.51 1.48 14.54
N GLU A 54 14.57 1.48 15.35
CA GLU A 54 15.11 0.27 15.97
C GLU A 54 15.36 -0.85 14.94
N GLU A 55 15.95 -0.47 13.80
CA GLU A 55 16.29 -1.36 12.68
C GLU A 55 15.08 -1.92 11.94
N LYS A 56 13.87 -1.45 12.25
CA LYS A 56 12.65 -1.84 11.57
C LYS A 56 12.22 -0.75 10.58
N ARG A 57 11.70 -1.17 9.44
CA ARG A 57 11.23 -0.27 8.38
C ARG A 57 9.73 -0.07 8.46
N PHE A 58 9.31 1.19 8.41
CA PHE A 58 7.89 1.56 8.43
C PHE A 58 7.59 2.46 7.25
N TYR A 59 6.50 2.20 6.56
CA TYR A 59 6.01 3.03 5.46
C TYR A 59 4.75 3.77 5.89
N ARG A 60 4.68 5.04 5.53
CA ARG A 60 3.53 5.88 5.85
C ARG A 60 2.30 5.40 5.09
N VAL A 61 1.19 5.15 5.80
CA VAL A 61 -0.04 4.65 5.19
C VAL A 61 -1.21 5.62 5.31
N THR A 62 -1.11 6.66 6.13
CA THR A 62 -2.09 7.75 6.16
C THR A 62 -1.39 9.09 5.98
N HIS A 63 -2.15 10.08 5.49
CA HIS A 63 -1.66 11.44 5.24
C HIS A 63 -2.72 12.43 5.74
N LEU A 64 -3.11 12.29 7.02
CA LEU A 64 -4.25 13.02 7.58
C LEU A 64 -4.06 14.52 7.56
N ALA A 65 -2.84 15.01 7.86
CA ALA A 65 -2.58 16.45 7.85
C ALA A 65 -2.70 17.04 6.44
N VAL A 66 -2.25 16.31 5.42
CA VAL A 66 -2.31 16.75 4.02
C VAL A 66 -3.76 16.82 3.53
N TYR A 67 -4.60 15.89 3.96
CA TYR A 67 -5.97 15.76 3.46
C TYR A 67 -7.02 16.21 4.48
N LYS A 68 -6.63 16.98 5.51
CA LYS A 68 -7.57 17.37 6.58
C LYS A 68 -8.82 18.07 6.08
N ASP A 69 -8.72 18.83 4.99
CA ASP A 69 -9.84 19.55 4.39
C ASP A 69 -10.57 18.73 3.32
N LYS A 70 -10.17 17.47 3.12
CA LYS A 70 -10.70 16.58 2.07
C LYS A 70 -11.09 15.21 2.63
N MET A 71 -11.50 15.16 3.88
CA MET A 71 -11.81 13.89 4.55
C MET A 71 -13.01 13.16 3.98
N SER A 72 -13.81 13.82 3.14
CA SER A 72 -14.89 13.17 2.41
C SER A 72 -14.42 12.48 1.13
N HIS A 73 -13.16 12.67 0.72
CA HIS A 73 -12.61 12.04 -0.49
C HIS A 73 -12.67 10.51 -0.34
N PRO A 74 -13.22 9.80 -1.35
CA PRO A 74 -13.42 8.35 -1.23
C PRO A 74 -12.11 7.56 -1.05
N GLY A 75 -11.01 8.00 -1.63
CA GLY A 75 -9.71 7.35 -1.45
C GLY A 75 -9.21 7.41 0.00
N ILE A 76 -9.43 8.53 0.68
CA ILE A 76 -9.04 8.70 2.08
C ILE A 76 -9.92 7.81 2.96
N ARG A 77 -11.22 7.82 2.72
CA ARG A 77 -12.17 7.01 3.49
C ARG A 77 -11.90 5.52 3.32
N GLU A 78 -11.61 5.10 2.10
CA GLU A 78 -11.24 3.72 1.82
C GLU A 78 -9.94 3.34 2.55
N ARG A 79 -8.91 4.21 2.50
CA ARG A 79 -7.63 3.97 3.17
C ARG A 79 -7.81 3.82 4.68
N LEU A 80 -8.65 4.65 5.29
CA LEU A 80 -8.93 4.56 6.74
C LEU A 80 -9.64 3.26 7.09
N ASP A 81 -10.55 2.80 6.23
CA ASP A 81 -11.19 1.49 6.41
C ASP A 81 -10.17 0.35 6.33
N HIS A 82 -9.26 0.41 5.34
CA HIS A 82 -8.21 -0.59 5.20
C HIS A 82 -7.29 -0.64 6.42
N VAL A 83 -6.90 0.54 6.94
CA VAL A 83 -6.06 0.63 8.14
C VAL A 83 -6.79 0.05 9.35
N GLU A 84 -8.07 0.30 9.48
CA GLU A 84 -8.90 -0.26 10.55
C GLU A 84 -8.92 -1.79 10.49
N ARG A 85 -9.06 -2.37 9.30
CA ARG A 85 -9.02 -3.82 9.11
C ARG A 85 -7.68 -4.41 9.51
N ILE A 86 -6.57 -3.70 9.20
CA ILE A 86 -5.23 -4.12 9.62
C ILE A 86 -5.13 -4.09 11.14
N CYS A 87 -5.64 -3.05 11.78
CA CYS A 87 -5.69 -2.96 13.25
C CYS A 87 -6.46 -4.12 13.86
N SER A 88 -7.48 -4.60 13.16
CA SER A 88 -8.32 -5.72 13.63
C SER A 88 -7.74 -7.09 13.33
N GLY A 89 -6.55 -7.16 12.71
CA GLY A 89 -5.82 -8.41 12.51
C GLY A 89 -5.75 -8.92 11.08
N SER A 90 -6.29 -8.21 10.09
CA SER A 90 -6.18 -8.66 8.69
C SER A 90 -4.72 -8.63 8.25
N PRO A 91 -4.25 -9.64 7.51
CA PRO A 91 -2.93 -9.60 6.90
C PRO A 91 -2.80 -8.40 5.97
N SER A 92 -1.62 -7.81 5.90
CA SER A 92 -1.38 -6.62 5.09
C SER A 92 -0.14 -6.76 4.22
N PHE A 93 -0.22 -6.14 3.05
CA PHE A 93 0.86 -6.17 2.06
C PHE A 93 0.99 -4.80 1.44
N MET A 94 2.20 -4.45 1.01
CA MET A 94 2.48 -3.14 0.46
C MET A 94 3.09 -3.23 -0.93
N ILE A 95 2.51 -2.49 -1.87
CA ILE A 95 3.05 -2.30 -3.21
C ILE A 95 3.73 -0.93 -3.19
N LYS A 96 5.05 -0.93 -3.35
CA LYS A 96 5.84 0.30 -3.23
C LYS A 96 5.85 1.05 -4.55
N CYS A 97 5.43 2.31 -4.48
CA CYS A 97 5.28 3.19 -5.64
C CYS A 97 6.30 4.31 -5.58
N ARG A 98 6.75 4.77 -6.73
CA ARG A 98 7.61 5.94 -6.86
C ARG A 98 6.85 7.07 -7.52
N ALA A 99 6.87 8.24 -6.89
CA ALA A 99 6.25 9.45 -7.42
C ALA A 99 7.15 10.11 -8.46
N LYS A 100 6.55 10.81 -9.44
CA LYS A 100 7.30 11.66 -10.37
C LYS A 100 8.00 12.79 -9.63
N ASN A 101 7.29 13.41 -8.68
CA ASN A 101 7.84 14.42 -7.79
C ASN A 101 7.36 14.11 -6.36
N PRO A 102 8.26 13.64 -5.48
CA PRO A 102 7.88 13.30 -4.10
C PRO A 102 7.35 14.46 -3.27
N LYS A 103 7.62 15.68 -3.69
CA LYS A 103 7.18 16.89 -2.98
C LYS A 103 5.85 17.45 -3.48
N ALA A 104 5.31 16.93 -4.58
CA ALA A 104 4.05 17.41 -5.15
C ALA A 104 2.86 16.94 -4.33
N ILE A 105 1.79 17.74 -4.34
CA ILE A 105 0.52 17.43 -3.70
C ILE A 105 -0.60 17.81 -4.67
N PRO A 106 -1.37 16.85 -5.20
CA PRO A 106 -1.22 15.39 -5.06
C PRO A 106 0.00 14.88 -5.82
N ARG A 107 0.52 13.74 -5.39
CA ARG A 107 1.66 13.11 -6.06
C ARG A 107 1.19 12.34 -7.28
N GLU A 108 1.92 12.50 -8.37
CA GLU A 108 1.73 11.69 -9.56
C GLU A 108 2.59 10.44 -9.48
N PHE A 109 2.01 9.35 -9.88
CA PHE A 109 2.63 8.03 -9.92
C PHE A 109 3.59 7.94 -11.11
N LYS A 110 4.82 7.47 -10.88
CA LYS A 110 5.82 7.23 -11.93
C LYS A 110 5.89 5.74 -12.27
N TYR A 111 6.19 4.90 -11.29
CA TYR A 111 6.19 3.45 -11.44
C TYR A 111 6.07 2.78 -10.07
N PHE A 112 5.91 1.48 -10.09
CA PHE A 112 5.84 0.69 -8.88
C PHE A 112 6.71 -0.56 -9.01
N ASP A 113 7.07 -1.15 -7.86
CA ASP A 113 7.85 -2.38 -7.82
C ASP A 113 6.96 -3.58 -8.17
N VAL A 114 7.28 -4.26 -9.28
CA VAL A 114 6.57 -5.48 -9.71
C VAL A 114 7.25 -6.76 -9.23
N SER A 115 8.43 -6.65 -8.62
CA SER A 115 9.25 -7.79 -8.24
C SER A 115 9.14 -8.16 -6.77
N HIS A 116 8.73 -7.21 -5.94
CA HIS A 116 8.73 -7.38 -4.49
C HIS A 116 7.47 -6.78 -3.88
N ILE A 117 6.87 -7.52 -2.97
CA ILE A 117 5.74 -7.03 -2.18
C ILE A 117 6.16 -7.04 -0.72
N GLY A 118 5.95 -5.91 -0.02
CA GLY A 118 6.23 -5.83 1.40
C GLY A 118 5.15 -6.55 2.20
N VAL A 119 5.57 -7.32 3.19
CA VAL A 119 4.64 -7.96 4.14
C VAL A 119 4.51 -7.05 5.35
N GLY A 120 3.29 -6.62 5.64
CA GLY A 120 3.00 -5.71 6.75
C GLY A 120 3.12 -6.40 8.10
N GLY A 121 3.56 -5.64 9.08
CA GLY A 121 3.62 -6.07 10.46
C GLY A 121 2.82 -5.12 11.36
N LYS A 122 3.52 -4.48 12.28
CA LYS A 122 2.94 -3.61 13.28
C LYS A 122 2.56 -2.25 12.69
N LEU A 123 1.46 -1.66 13.16
CA LEU A 123 1.13 -0.27 12.91
C LEU A 123 1.59 0.58 14.09
N ILE A 124 2.20 1.72 13.80
CA ILE A 124 2.61 2.70 14.81
C ILE A 124 2.14 4.09 14.40
N ASP A 125 2.08 4.99 15.38
CA ASP A 125 1.73 6.39 15.16
C ASP A 125 3.01 7.23 15.14
N ILE A 126 3.15 8.07 14.11
CA ILE A 126 4.21 9.07 14.03
C ILE A 126 3.55 10.38 13.61
N GLU A 127 3.61 11.39 14.49
CA GLU A 127 3.10 12.73 14.22
C GLU A 127 1.67 12.74 13.67
N GLY A 128 0.80 11.87 14.21
CA GLY A 128 -0.60 11.83 13.86
C GLY A 128 -0.96 10.95 12.68
N ASP A 129 0.02 10.36 12.00
CA ASP A 129 -0.23 9.42 10.92
C ASP A 129 0.13 8.00 11.31
N LYS A 130 -0.51 7.05 10.64
CA LYS A 130 -0.21 5.63 10.81
C LYS A 130 0.92 5.24 9.87
N TRP A 131 1.83 4.43 10.38
CA TRP A 131 2.95 3.87 9.62
C TRP A 131 2.95 2.36 9.82
N LEU A 132 3.10 1.63 8.72
CA LEU A 132 3.04 0.16 8.72
C LEU A 132 4.44 -0.43 8.58
N GLU A 133 4.79 -1.32 9.50
CA GLU A 133 6.05 -2.04 9.45
C GLU A 133 6.09 -2.96 8.22
N GLN A 134 7.24 -2.96 7.52
CA GLN A 134 7.55 -4.01 6.55
C GLN A 134 8.41 -5.05 7.28
N LYS A 135 7.79 -6.11 7.74
CA LYS A 135 8.49 -7.15 8.49
C LYS A 135 9.15 -8.19 7.60
N ASN A 136 8.76 -8.26 6.33
CA ASN A 136 9.30 -9.22 5.38
C ASN A 136 9.01 -8.74 3.96
N ILE A 137 9.57 -9.45 2.97
CA ILE A 137 9.38 -9.16 1.54
C ILE A 137 9.09 -10.48 0.82
N ILE A 138 8.08 -10.44 -0.06
CA ILE A 138 7.80 -11.54 -0.99
C ILE A 138 8.49 -11.21 -2.30
N ASN A 139 9.33 -12.10 -2.79
CA ASN A 139 10.00 -11.96 -4.09
C ASN A 139 9.16 -12.65 -5.16
N LEU A 140 8.71 -11.89 -6.15
CA LEU A 140 7.85 -12.37 -7.23
C LEU A 140 8.61 -12.81 -8.49
N LYS A 141 9.91 -12.60 -8.53
CA LYS A 141 10.71 -12.82 -9.74
C LYS A 141 10.67 -14.24 -10.28
N ASN A 142 10.52 -15.21 -9.41
CA ASN A 142 10.62 -16.63 -9.78
C ASN A 142 9.27 -17.34 -9.74
N ASN A 143 8.21 -16.58 -9.86
CA ASN A 143 6.86 -17.16 -9.90
C ASN A 143 6.40 -17.39 -11.32
#